data_8fbdcc278fae5ec431735245945fa520
#
_entry.id   8fbdcc278fae5ec431735245945fa520
#
_cell.length_a   1.000
_cell.length_b   1.000
_cell.length_c   1.000
_cell.angle_alpha   90.00
_cell.angle_beta   90.00
_cell.angle_gamma   90.00
#
_symmetry.space_group_name_H-M   'P 1'
#
loop_
_entity.id
_entity.type
_entity.pdbx_description
1 polymer ?
#
loop_
_entity_poly.entity_id
_entity_poly.type
_entity_poly.pdbx_seq_one_letter_code
_entity_poly.pdbx_strand_id
1 'polypeptide(L)'
;MKFIIIGVTDHPSPWFPPEVLDVIRQGKVFSGGKRHHEIVASLLPADAEWIDITVPLDAVFEQYFSLPTSHFSLFTSHFSLPIIVFASGDPLFFGFANTIKRKMPEAEITVYPTFNSLQMLAHRLVMPYHDMRIVSLTGRPWPAFDRTLIERAGKIGVLTDKEHTPATIAQRMLDYGYTDYTMYVGEHLGDPTKEKVTTLTLEEAARRDYSHPNCVILDAVSHHPLPFTHPFGIPDSAFALLDGREKMITKMPIRLLTLQALELPRRHVLWDIGFCTGSVSIEARLQFPHLHVCSFEIRPECEAIIAENARRFGTPGIDVHIGDFLTTDISGLPRPDAVFIGGHGGRLREIMAKVLTVLTDDGIIVFNSVTSPKVPTVSRQLWDEACAALNLRQAPPLRIQLNDYNPIEILKGTLKENTVNTNFCIK
;
A
#
# COMPACT_ATOMS: atom_id res chain seq x y z
N MET A 1 29.32 -8.88 -11.26
CA MET A 1 28.53 -9.97 -11.87
C MET A 1 27.66 -9.36 -12.98
N LYS A 2 27.48 -10.06 -14.11
CA LYS A 2 26.69 -9.56 -15.24
C LYS A 2 25.41 -10.37 -15.40
N PHE A 3 24.31 -9.71 -15.67
CA PHE A 3 23.03 -10.33 -15.96
C PHE A 3 22.48 -9.83 -17.29
N ILE A 4 21.95 -10.75 -18.09
CA ILE A 4 21.14 -10.43 -19.25
C ILE A 4 19.74 -10.97 -18.96
N ILE A 5 18.74 -10.08 -18.87
CA ILE A 5 17.39 -10.47 -18.49
C ILE A 5 16.48 -10.35 -19.70
N ILE A 6 15.91 -11.49 -20.10
CA ILE A 6 15.10 -11.62 -21.31
C ILE A 6 13.64 -11.82 -20.92
N GLY A 7 12.79 -10.93 -21.41
CA GLY A 7 11.33 -11.03 -21.24
C GLY A 7 10.75 -12.15 -22.10
N VAL A 8 9.83 -12.94 -21.51
CA VAL A 8 9.15 -14.06 -22.18
C VAL A 8 7.64 -13.94 -21.96
N THR A 9 6.86 -14.19 -22.99
CA THR A 9 5.40 -14.39 -22.90
C THR A 9 5.07 -15.86 -22.68
N ASP A 10 3.78 -16.19 -22.46
CA ASP A 10 3.31 -17.59 -22.32
C ASP A 10 3.20 -18.34 -23.63
N HIS A 11 3.67 -17.77 -24.75
CA HIS A 11 3.67 -18.44 -26.04
C HIS A 11 4.62 -19.64 -26.03
N PRO A 12 4.16 -20.86 -26.40
CA PRO A 12 5.01 -22.08 -26.36
C PRO A 12 6.20 -22.04 -27.33
N SER A 13 6.17 -21.15 -28.32
CA SER A 13 7.27 -20.89 -29.26
C SER A 13 7.51 -19.38 -29.30
N PRO A 14 8.22 -18.81 -28.32
CA PRO A 14 8.44 -17.37 -28.25
C PRO A 14 9.31 -16.89 -29.40
N TRP A 15 8.94 -15.76 -29.97
CA TRP A 15 9.77 -15.07 -30.94
C TRP A 15 10.80 -14.18 -30.22
N PHE A 16 12.05 -14.30 -30.61
CA PHE A 16 13.11 -13.41 -30.15
C PHE A 16 13.81 -12.74 -31.33
N PRO A 17 14.26 -11.49 -31.20
CA PRO A 17 15.16 -10.86 -32.16
C PRO A 17 16.43 -11.68 -32.35
N PRO A 18 17.08 -11.62 -33.55
CA PRO A 18 18.30 -12.38 -33.83
C PRO A 18 19.41 -12.19 -32.81
N GLU A 19 19.63 -10.95 -32.34
CA GLU A 19 20.62 -10.63 -31.31
C GLU A 19 20.34 -11.33 -29.97
N VAL A 20 19.07 -11.50 -29.60
CA VAL A 20 18.68 -12.21 -28.36
C VAL A 20 18.90 -13.71 -28.53
N LEU A 21 18.61 -14.27 -29.72
CA LEU A 21 18.89 -15.67 -30.01
C LEU A 21 20.40 -15.96 -29.97
N ASP A 22 21.23 -15.02 -30.44
CA ASP A 22 22.69 -15.17 -30.36
C ASP A 22 23.19 -15.12 -28.92
N VAL A 23 22.61 -14.25 -28.08
CA VAL A 23 22.87 -14.23 -26.62
C VAL A 23 22.53 -15.58 -26.00
N ILE A 24 21.37 -16.16 -26.33
CA ILE A 24 20.94 -17.47 -25.80
C ILE A 24 21.90 -18.57 -26.24
N ARG A 25 22.25 -18.63 -27.54
CA ARG A 25 23.16 -19.65 -28.08
C ARG A 25 24.56 -19.63 -27.48
N GLN A 26 25.04 -18.45 -27.09
CA GLN A 26 26.35 -18.24 -26.48
C GLN A 26 26.38 -18.38 -24.98
N GLY A 27 25.18 -18.43 -24.36
CA GLY A 27 25.02 -18.53 -22.93
C GLY A 27 25.45 -19.86 -22.34
N LYS A 28 25.82 -19.87 -21.06
CA LYS A 28 26.19 -21.08 -20.31
C LYS A 28 25.31 -21.26 -19.07
N VAL A 29 25.10 -20.19 -18.35
CA VAL A 29 24.28 -20.19 -17.11
C VAL A 29 22.99 -19.47 -17.38
N PHE A 30 21.89 -20.16 -17.14
CA PHE A 30 20.54 -19.67 -17.33
C PHE A 30 19.75 -19.75 -16.02
N SER A 31 18.77 -18.88 -15.88
CA SER A 31 17.88 -18.89 -14.73
C SER A 31 16.48 -18.46 -15.11
N GLY A 32 15.49 -18.95 -14.37
CA GLY A 32 14.08 -18.63 -14.59
C GLY A 32 13.17 -19.49 -13.72
N GLY A 33 11.90 -19.21 -13.69
CA GLY A 33 10.91 -20.11 -13.10
C GLY A 33 10.71 -21.35 -13.97
N LYS A 34 10.17 -22.44 -13.40
CA LYS A 34 9.91 -23.72 -14.09
C LYS A 34 9.20 -23.53 -15.43
N ARG A 35 8.15 -22.70 -15.47
CA ARG A 35 7.44 -22.38 -16.72
C ARG A 35 8.33 -21.74 -17.78
N HIS A 36 9.22 -20.83 -17.39
CA HIS A 36 10.15 -20.21 -18.34
C HIS A 36 11.11 -21.24 -18.93
N HIS A 37 11.60 -22.18 -18.08
CA HIS A 37 12.42 -23.29 -18.54
C HIS A 37 11.71 -24.12 -19.61
N GLU A 38 10.48 -24.53 -19.35
CA GLU A 38 9.66 -25.32 -20.31
C GLU A 38 9.49 -24.60 -21.65
N ILE A 39 9.28 -23.27 -21.63
CA ILE A 39 9.08 -22.46 -22.85
C ILE A 39 10.38 -22.34 -23.67
N VAL A 40 11.55 -22.16 -23.01
CA VAL A 40 12.81 -21.88 -23.71
C VAL A 40 13.72 -23.10 -23.90
N ALA A 41 13.35 -24.26 -23.35
CA ALA A 41 14.20 -25.46 -23.30
C ALA A 41 14.78 -25.84 -24.67
N SER A 42 14.01 -25.74 -25.76
CA SER A 42 14.45 -26.06 -27.13
C SER A 42 15.46 -25.07 -27.72
N LEU A 43 15.62 -23.90 -27.08
CA LEU A 43 16.54 -22.86 -27.55
C LEU A 43 17.87 -22.87 -26.82
N LEU A 44 17.96 -23.61 -25.69
CA LEU A 44 19.13 -23.64 -24.83
C LEU A 44 20.23 -24.51 -25.46
N PRO A 45 21.53 -24.14 -25.27
CA PRO A 45 22.65 -25.02 -25.60
C PRO A 45 22.59 -26.37 -24.87
N ALA A 46 23.15 -27.42 -25.46
CA ALA A 46 23.16 -28.77 -24.88
C ALA A 46 23.92 -28.86 -23.54
N ASP A 47 24.86 -27.95 -23.31
CA ASP A 47 25.67 -27.81 -22.09
C ASP A 47 25.22 -26.67 -21.20
N ALA A 48 23.97 -26.22 -21.33
CA ALA A 48 23.40 -25.15 -20.51
C ALA A 48 23.19 -25.61 -19.06
N GLU A 49 23.61 -24.78 -18.11
CA GLU A 49 23.31 -24.93 -16.69
C GLU A 49 22.06 -24.09 -16.35
N TRP A 50 21.10 -24.69 -15.68
CA TRP A 50 19.84 -24.00 -15.31
C TRP A 50 19.70 -23.85 -13.79
N ILE A 51 19.37 -22.62 -13.35
CA ILE A 51 19.09 -22.28 -11.95
C ILE A 51 17.61 -21.89 -11.85
N ASP A 52 16.84 -22.68 -11.08
CA ASP A 52 15.43 -22.40 -10.86
C ASP A 52 15.22 -21.21 -9.93
N ILE A 53 14.39 -20.25 -10.35
CA ILE A 53 13.93 -19.18 -9.47
C ILE A 53 12.76 -19.69 -8.63
N THR A 54 13.03 -19.92 -7.34
CA THR A 54 12.08 -20.43 -6.36
C THR A 54 11.99 -19.49 -5.15
N VAL A 55 10.96 -19.67 -4.33
CA VAL A 55 10.78 -18.93 -3.07
C VAL A 55 11.23 -19.86 -1.92
N PRO A 56 12.03 -19.38 -0.95
CA PRO A 56 12.54 -18.00 -0.79
C PRO A 56 13.68 -17.65 -1.76
N LEU A 57 13.69 -16.38 -2.20
CA LEU A 57 14.63 -15.90 -3.22
C LEU A 57 16.11 -15.89 -2.74
N ASP A 58 16.36 -15.88 -1.44
CA ASP A 58 17.73 -15.85 -0.90
C ASP A 58 18.55 -17.05 -1.35
N ALA A 59 17.94 -18.24 -1.40
CA ALA A 59 18.60 -19.45 -1.92
C ALA A 59 19.02 -19.34 -3.40
N VAL A 60 18.27 -18.61 -4.21
CA VAL A 60 18.59 -18.35 -5.62
C VAL A 60 19.82 -17.44 -5.72
N PHE A 61 19.87 -16.38 -4.90
CA PHE A 61 21.02 -15.47 -4.88
C PHE A 61 22.28 -16.14 -4.32
N GLU A 62 22.14 -17.05 -3.32
CA GLU A 62 23.28 -17.88 -2.86
C GLU A 62 23.84 -18.74 -3.99
N GLN A 63 22.99 -19.35 -4.82
CA GLN A 63 23.45 -20.09 -5.99
C GLN A 63 24.18 -19.18 -6.99
N TYR A 64 23.68 -17.97 -7.28
CA TYR A 64 24.39 -17.02 -8.14
C TYR A 64 25.77 -16.66 -7.59
N PHE A 65 25.91 -16.47 -6.28
CA PHE A 65 27.20 -16.17 -5.65
C PHE A 65 28.15 -17.37 -5.60
N SER A 66 27.60 -18.59 -5.57
CA SER A 66 28.39 -19.83 -5.50
C SER A 66 28.90 -20.31 -6.88
N LEU A 67 28.48 -19.68 -7.97
CA LEU A 67 28.95 -20.04 -9.30
C LEU A 67 30.50 -19.97 -9.36
N PRO A 68 31.16 -21.02 -9.88
CA PRO A 68 32.62 -21.08 -9.90
C PRO A 68 33.22 -19.89 -10.62
N THR A 69 34.24 -19.29 -10.02
CA THR A 69 35.08 -18.27 -10.70
C THR A 69 35.82 -18.80 -11.91
N SER A 70 35.80 -20.12 -12.18
CA SER A 70 36.33 -20.76 -13.37
C SER A 70 35.57 -20.39 -14.66
N HIS A 71 34.37 -19.84 -14.55
CA HIS A 71 33.72 -19.11 -15.64
C HIS A 71 34.39 -17.74 -15.90
N PHE A 72 35.33 -17.35 -15.02
CA PHE A 72 36.23 -16.21 -15.21
C PHE A 72 37.51 -16.72 -15.87
N SER A 73 37.67 -16.50 -17.18
CA SER A 73 38.90 -16.82 -17.87
C SER A 73 40.10 -16.09 -17.24
N LEU A 74 41.08 -16.85 -16.74
CA LEU A 74 42.31 -16.34 -16.12
C LEU A 74 43.27 -15.66 -17.12
N PHE A 75 42.96 -15.60 -18.42
CA PHE A 75 43.91 -15.20 -19.45
C PHE A 75 43.50 -14.03 -20.36
N THR A 76 42.29 -13.49 -20.25
CA THR A 76 41.93 -12.26 -20.96
C THR A 76 41.03 -11.39 -20.12
N SER A 77 41.47 -10.15 -19.89
CA SER A 77 40.81 -9.04 -19.23
C SER A 77 39.26 -9.13 -19.11
N HIS A 78 38.75 -9.26 -17.87
CA HIS A 78 37.44 -8.75 -17.39
C HIS A 78 36.12 -9.27 -18.00
N PHE A 79 36.03 -10.44 -18.60
CA PHE A 79 34.77 -10.99 -19.09
C PHE A 79 34.29 -12.19 -18.25
N SER A 80 33.53 -11.90 -17.19
CA SER A 80 32.65 -12.92 -16.60
C SER A 80 31.51 -13.19 -17.57
N LEU A 81 31.21 -14.47 -17.85
CA LEU A 81 30.06 -14.84 -18.65
C LEU A 81 28.77 -14.35 -17.91
N PRO A 82 27.82 -13.72 -18.60
CA PRO A 82 26.62 -13.25 -17.99
C PRO A 82 25.69 -14.41 -17.56
N ILE A 83 24.97 -14.24 -16.49
CA ILE A 83 23.82 -15.10 -16.16
C ILE A 83 22.64 -14.60 -16.99
N ILE A 84 22.06 -15.48 -17.81
CA ILE A 84 20.91 -15.17 -18.65
C ILE A 84 19.66 -15.55 -17.87
N VAL A 85 18.81 -14.56 -17.57
CA VAL A 85 17.60 -14.74 -16.75
C VAL A 85 16.38 -14.55 -17.63
N PHE A 86 15.47 -15.53 -17.62
CA PHE A 86 14.16 -15.40 -18.26
C PHE A 86 13.12 -14.94 -17.24
N ALA A 87 12.39 -13.89 -17.60
CA ALA A 87 11.37 -13.29 -16.76
C ALA A 87 10.06 -13.07 -17.56
N SER A 88 8.92 -13.12 -16.90
CA SER A 88 7.63 -12.86 -17.55
C SER A 88 7.52 -11.43 -18.04
N GLY A 89 7.15 -11.23 -19.29
CA GLY A 89 6.83 -9.93 -19.87
C GLY A 89 8.02 -8.96 -19.86
N ASP A 90 7.79 -7.76 -19.34
CA ASP A 90 8.86 -6.77 -19.16
C ASP A 90 9.56 -7.00 -17.81
N PRO A 91 10.87 -7.33 -17.81
CA PRO A 91 11.63 -7.62 -16.59
C PRO A 91 11.71 -6.44 -15.59
N LEU A 92 11.48 -5.21 -16.03
CA LEU A 92 11.44 -4.02 -15.16
C LEU A 92 10.03 -3.68 -14.67
N PHE A 93 9.00 -4.25 -15.28
CA PHE A 93 7.63 -4.02 -14.89
C PHE A 93 7.21 -4.97 -13.75
N PHE A 94 7.50 -4.59 -12.51
CA PHE A 94 7.38 -5.43 -11.30
C PHE A 94 8.13 -6.77 -11.38
N GLY A 95 9.03 -6.91 -12.36
CA GLY A 95 9.72 -8.13 -12.69
C GLY A 95 11.01 -8.34 -11.88
N PHE A 96 11.67 -9.48 -12.18
CA PHE A 96 12.82 -9.98 -11.42
C PHE A 96 14.07 -9.09 -11.55
N ALA A 97 14.19 -8.29 -12.62
CA ALA A 97 15.28 -7.32 -12.78
C ALA A 97 15.36 -6.32 -11.62
N ASN A 98 14.20 -5.87 -11.11
CA ASN A 98 14.16 -4.98 -9.96
C ASN A 98 14.68 -5.66 -8.68
N THR A 99 14.47 -6.96 -8.54
CA THR A 99 14.97 -7.73 -7.40
C THR A 99 16.48 -7.90 -7.48
N ILE A 100 17.03 -8.21 -8.66
CA ILE A 100 18.48 -8.26 -8.86
C ILE A 100 19.09 -6.90 -8.54
N LYS A 101 18.59 -5.81 -9.11
CA LYS A 101 19.10 -4.45 -8.86
C LYS A 101 19.11 -4.07 -7.37
N ARG A 102 18.10 -4.49 -6.63
CA ARG A 102 17.99 -4.21 -5.19
C ARG A 102 18.94 -5.07 -4.36
N LYS A 103 19.08 -6.37 -4.68
CA LYS A 103 19.93 -7.32 -3.94
C LYS A 103 21.41 -7.24 -4.33
N MET A 104 21.68 -6.79 -5.54
CA MET A 104 23.02 -6.70 -6.14
C MET A 104 23.20 -5.34 -6.85
N PRO A 105 23.31 -4.23 -6.10
CA PRO A 105 23.36 -2.88 -6.69
C PRO A 105 24.50 -2.68 -7.70
N GLU A 106 25.62 -3.38 -7.51
CA GLU A 106 26.82 -3.31 -8.36
C GLU A 106 26.76 -4.26 -9.57
N ALA A 107 25.66 -4.99 -9.77
CA ALA A 107 25.51 -5.86 -10.91
C ALA A 107 25.31 -5.06 -12.20
N GLU A 108 26.01 -5.45 -13.26
CA GLU A 108 25.78 -4.96 -14.61
C GLU A 108 24.57 -5.69 -15.21
N ILE A 109 23.52 -4.97 -15.57
CA ILE A 109 22.24 -5.54 -16.02
C ILE A 109 21.92 -5.02 -17.42
N THR A 110 21.72 -5.94 -18.37
CA THR A 110 21.14 -5.67 -19.69
C THR A 110 19.73 -6.28 -19.75
N VAL A 111 18.76 -5.56 -20.29
CA VAL A 111 17.36 -6.01 -20.36
C VAL A 111 16.86 -6.04 -21.80
N TYR A 112 16.29 -7.18 -22.19
CA TYR A 112 15.52 -7.35 -23.43
C TYR A 112 14.05 -7.57 -23.06
N PRO A 113 13.20 -6.53 -23.09
CA PRO A 113 11.81 -6.64 -22.66
C PRO A 113 10.92 -7.25 -23.75
N THR A 114 9.78 -7.79 -23.31
CA THR A 114 8.62 -8.03 -24.16
C THR A 114 7.37 -7.42 -23.53
N PHE A 115 6.21 -7.53 -24.15
CA PHE A 115 4.97 -7.01 -23.63
C PHE A 115 4.62 -7.65 -22.28
N ASN A 116 4.32 -6.83 -21.29
CA ASN A 116 3.75 -7.32 -20.04
C ASN A 116 2.27 -7.71 -20.22
N SER A 117 1.71 -8.43 -19.25
CA SER A 117 0.36 -8.95 -19.32
C SER A 117 -0.72 -7.87 -19.48
N LEU A 118 -0.55 -6.70 -18.82
CA LEU A 118 -1.51 -5.59 -18.96
C LEU A 118 -1.47 -4.95 -20.33
N GLN A 119 -0.29 -4.81 -20.93
CA GLN A 119 -0.15 -4.35 -22.31
C GLN A 119 -0.81 -5.35 -23.27
N MET A 120 -0.57 -6.64 -23.08
CA MET A 120 -1.19 -7.68 -23.92
C MET A 120 -2.71 -7.65 -23.81
N LEU A 121 -3.26 -7.52 -22.59
CA LEU A 121 -4.71 -7.40 -22.40
C LEU A 121 -5.25 -6.15 -23.08
N ALA A 122 -4.61 -5.00 -22.90
CA ALA A 122 -5.02 -3.76 -23.55
C ALA A 122 -4.98 -3.86 -25.08
N HIS A 123 -3.99 -4.56 -25.66
CA HIS A 123 -3.93 -4.82 -27.11
C HIS A 123 -5.06 -5.73 -27.58
N ARG A 124 -5.45 -6.75 -26.82
CA ARG A 124 -6.62 -7.60 -27.16
C ARG A 124 -7.93 -6.82 -27.14
N LEU A 125 -8.02 -5.83 -26.26
CA LEU A 125 -9.18 -4.95 -26.13
C LEU A 125 -9.14 -3.73 -27.09
N VAL A 126 -8.01 -3.52 -27.78
CA VAL A 126 -7.73 -2.28 -28.55
C VAL A 126 -7.95 -1.04 -27.68
N MET A 127 -7.50 -1.12 -26.43
CA MET A 127 -7.72 -0.11 -25.40
C MET A 127 -6.44 0.73 -25.19
N PRO A 128 -6.52 2.07 -25.26
CA PRO A 128 -5.41 2.94 -24.83
C PRO A 128 -5.13 2.73 -23.33
N TYR A 129 -3.83 2.68 -22.96
CA TYR A 129 -3.42 2.41 -21.58
C TYR A 129 -2.40 3.41 -21.02
N HIS A 130 -2.19 4.54 -21.70
CA HIS A 130 -1.28 5.60 -21.25
C HIS A 130 -1.76 6.29 -19.95
N ASP A 131 -3.06 6.28 -19.69
CA ASP A 131 -3.75 6.84 -18.54
C ASP A 131 -4.02 5.80 -17.43
N MET A 132 -3.59 4.54 -17.65
CA MET A 132 -3.84 3.45 -16.71
C MET A 132 -3.00 3.59 -15.44
N ARG A 133 -3.66 3.61 -14.29
CA ARG A 133 -3.00 3.47 -13.00
C ARG A 133 -2.66 2.01 -12.76
N ILE A 134 -1.40 1.70 -12.54
CA ILE A 134 -0.95 0.31 -12.43
C ILE A 134 -0.70 -0.06 -10.98
N VAL A 135 -1.25 -1.20 -10.57
CA VAL A 135 -1.09 -1.79 -9.24
C VAL A 135 -0.65 -3.24 -9.37
N SER A 136 0.35 -3.65 -8.61
CA SER A 136 0.68 -5.06 -8.47
C SER A 136 0.26 -5.55 -7.09
N LEU A 137 -0.63 -6.54 -7.08
CA LEU A 137 -1.02 -7.29 -5.88
C LEU A 137 -0.24 -8.62 -5.76
N THR A 138 0.64 -8.95 -6.72
CA THR A 138 1.46 -10.17 -6.68
C THR A 138 2.38 -10.17 -5.46
N GLY A 139 2.04 -10.95 -4.44
CA GLY A 139 2.75 -11.00 -3.16
C GLY A 139 2.75 -9.67 -2.41
N ARG A 140 1.75 -8.83 -2.60
CA ARG A 140 1.62 -7.50 -1.98
C ARG A 140 0.23 -7.30 -1.39
N PRO A 141 0.12 -6.56 -0.27
CA PRO A 141 -1.16 -6.28 0.37
C PRO A 141 -1.98 -5.22 -0.40
N TRP A 142 -3.25 -5.06 -0.02
CA TRP A 142 -4.25 -4.19 -0.63
C TRP A 142 -3.97 -2.67 -0.64
N PRO A 143 -3.18 -2.05 0.27
CA PRO A 143 -3.15 -0.58 0.43
C PRO A 143 -2.93 0.22 -0.85
N ALA A 144 -2.10 -0.27 -1.79
CA ALA A 144 -1.88 0.41 -3.07
C ALA A 144 -3.13 0.38 -3.97
N PHE A 145 -3.86 -0.73 -3.96
CA PHE A 145 -5.11 -0.88 -4.69
C PHE A 145 -6.22 -0.02 -4.05
N ASP A 146 -6.36 -0.09 -2.72
CA ASP A 146 -7.33 0.71 -1.97
C ASP A 146 -7.15 2.20 -2.20
N ARG A 147 -5.89 2.66 -2.17
CA ARG A 147 -5.56 4.04 -2.52
C ARG A 147 -6.06 4.42 -3.91
N THR A 148 -5.84 3.55 -4.89
CA THR A 148 -6.25 3.79 -6.28
C THR A 148 -7.78 3.87 -6.42
N LEU A 149 -8.52 3.06 -5.64
CA LEU A 149 -9.98 3.13 -5.56
C LEU A 149 -10.46 4.44 -4.92
N ILE A 150 -9.88 4.83 -3.79
CA ILE A 150 -10.23 6.09 -3.10
C ILE A 150 -9.94 7.30 -4.02
N GLU A 151 -8.83 7.27 -4.75
CA GLU A 151 -8.46 8.29 -5.75
C GLU A 151 -9.37 8.27 -7.00
N ARG A 152 -10.31 7.32 -7.11
CA ARG A 152 -11.26 7.20 -8.24
C ARG A 152 -10.55 7.16 -9.60
N ALA A 153 -9.47 6.40 -9.72
CA ALA A 153 -8.76 6.27 -10.98
C ALA A 153 -9.68 5.71 -12.07
N GLY A 154 -9.76 6.40 -13.21
CA GLY A 154 -10.65 6.02 -14.31
C GLY A 154 -10.29 4.68 -14.95
N LYS A 155 -9.00 4.32 -14.94
CA LYS A 155 -8.52 3.04 -15.46
C LYS A 155 -7.44 2.46 -14.54
N ILE A 156 -7.61 1.19 -14.13
CA ILE A 156 -6.72 0.51 -13.20
C ILE A 156 -6.27 -0.82 -13.79
N GLY A 157 -4.97 -1.00 -13.99
CA GLY A 157 -4.37 -2.28 -14.36
C GLY A 157 -3.85 -3.00 -13.13
N VAL A 158 -4.25 -4.25 -12.93
CA VAL A 158 -3.89 -5.02 -11.73
C VAL A 158 -3.18 -6.31 -12.10
N LEU A 159 -1.97 -6.49 -11.55
CA LEU A 159 -1.29 -7.79 -11.54
C LEU A 159 -1.76 -8.58 -10.32
N THR A 160 -2.24 -9.78 -10.57
CA THR A 160 -2.90 -10.65 -9.59
C THR A 160 -1.96 -11.73 -9.04
N ASP A 161 -2.44 -12.46 -8.04
CA ASP A 161 -1.83 -13.68 -7.53
C ASP A 161 -2.93 -14.68 -7.10
N LYS A 162 -2.56 -15.71 -6.30
CA LYS A 162 -3.51 -16.74 -5.86
C LYS A 162 -4.51 -16.25 -4.81
N GLU A 163 -4.17 -15.21 -4.05
CA GLU A 163 -5.02 -14.60 -3.02
C GLU A 163 -5.82 -13.44 -3.59
N HIS A 164 -5.15 -12.60 -4.39
CA HIS A 164 -5.72 -11.44 -5.04
C HIS A 164 -6.17 -11.81 -6.46
N THR A 165 -7.22 -12.63 -6.53
CA THR A 165 -7.83 -13.06 -7.79
C THR A 165 -8.77 -12.00 -8.37
N PRO A 166 -9.15 -12.07 -9.65
CA PRO A 166 -10.17 -11.17 -10.18
C PRO A 166 -11.47 -11.18 -9.36
N ALA A 167 -11.85 -12.34 -8.80
CA ALA A 167 -13.03 -12.46 -7.94
C ALA A 167 -12.90 -11.71 -6.62
N THR A 168 -11.77 -11.86 -5.92
CA THR A 168 -11.54 -11.15 -4.64
C THR A 168 -11.39 -9.65 -4.85
N ILE A 169 -10.82 -9.22 -5.98
CA ILE A 169 -10.74 -7.81 -6.37
C ILE A 169 -12.15 -7.25 -6.59
N ALA A 170 -12.97 -7.93 -7.38
CA ALA A 170 -14.35 -7.52 -7.64
C ALA A 170 -15.18 -7.47 -6.35
N GLN A 171 -15.08 -8.48 -5.49
CA GLN A 171 -15.78 -8.50 -4.21
C GLN A 171 -15.38 -7.33 -3.32
N ARG A 172 -14.06 -7.05 -3.20
CA ARG A 172 -13.58 -5.90 -2.44
C ARG A 172 -14.15 -4.58 -2.97
N MET A 173 -14.22 -4.39 -4.27
CA MET A 173 -14.82 -3.20 -4.87
C MET A 173 -16.30 -3.08 -4.51
N LEU A 174 -17.06 -4.16 -4.62
CA LEU A 174 -18.47 -4.20 -4.27
C LEU A 174 -18.70 -3.91 -2.78
N ASP A 175 -17.88 -4.48 -1.90
CA ASP A 175 -17.98 -4.29 -0.44
C ASP A 175 -17.86 -2.81 -0.04
N TYR A 176 -17.10 -2.02 -0.81
CA TYR A 176 -16.89 -0.60 -0.57
C TYR A 176 -17.64 0.32 -1.54
N GLY A 177 -18.61 -0.22 -2.30
CA GLY A 177 -19.50 0.55 -3.16
C GLY A 177 -18.87 1.12 -4.43
N TYR A 178 -17.77 0.54 -4.91
CA TYR A 178 -17.15 0.88 -6.18
C TYR A 178 -17.78 0.07 -7.31
N THR A 179 -19.01 0.40 -7.73
CA THR A 179 -19.80 -0.40 -8.67
C THR A 179 -19.73 0.08 -10.11
N ASP A 180 -19.12 1.22 -10.38
CA ASP A 180 -19.10 1.93 -11.66
C ASP A 180 -17.90 1.57 -12.55
N TYR A 181 -17.42 0.32 -12.46
CA TYR A 181 -16.32 -0.18 -13.27
C TYR A 181 -16.73 -1.43 -14.06
N THR A 182 -16.24 -1.50 -15.30
CA THR A 182 -16.21 -2.76 -16.07
C THR A 182 -14.88 -3.46 -15.81
N MET A 183 -14.94 -4.77 -15.56
CA MET A 183 -13.75 -5.60 -15.36
C MET A 183 -13.43 -6.40 -16.62
N TYR A 184 -12.19 -6.25 -17.10
CA TYR A 184 -11.63 -7.07 -18.17
C TYR A 184 -10.58 -8.00 -17.56
N VAL A 185 -10.73 -9.30 -17.80
CA VAL A 185 -9.80 -10.32 -17.29
C VAL A 185 -9.11 -11.00 -18.47
N GLY A 186 -7.79 -11.01 -18.42
CA GLY A 186 -6.95 -11.78 -19.35
C GLY A 186 -6.32 -12.97 -18.64
N GLU A 187 -6.62 -14.18 -19.14
CA GLU A 187 -6.09 -15.44 -18.64
C GLU A 187 -5.14 -16.02 -19.68
N HIS A 188 -3.97 -16.55 -19.27
CA HIS A 188 -2.96 -17.19 -20.13
C HIS A 188 -2.59 -16.38 -21.38
N LEU A 189 -2.49 -15.05 -21.26
CA LEU A 189 -2.23 -14.18 -22.40
C LEU A 189 -0.90 -14.56 -23.09
N GLY A 190 -1.00 -14.78 -24.41
CA GLY A 190 0.10 -15.25 -25.26
C GLY A 190 0.11 -16.75 -25.54
N ASP A 191 -0.62 -17.57 -24.81
CA ASP A 191 -0.80 -18.99 -25.14
C ASP A 191 -1.97 -19.15 -26.13
N PRO A 192 -1.71 -19.50 -27.41
CA PRO A 192 -2.76 -19.54 -28.44
C PRO A 192 -3.83 -20.57 -28.18
N THR A 193 -3.61 -21.52 -27.26
CA THR A 193 -4.55 -22.61 -26.93
C THR A 193 -5.36 -22.36 -25.67
N LYS A 194 -4.86 -21.49 -24.77
CA LYS A 194 -5.46 -21.25 -23.45
C LYS A 194 -5.85 -19.79 -23.21
N GLU A 195 -5.37 -18.88 -24.07
CA GLU A 195 -5.66 -17.46 -23.93
C GLU A 195 -7.16 -17.21 -23.92
N LYS A 196 -7.62 -16.47 -22.90
CA LYS A 196 -9.00 -16.07 -22.78
C LYS A 196 -9.08 -14.63 -22.28
N VAL A 197 -9.90 -13.84 -22.95
CA VAL A 197 -10.23 -12.47 -22.52
C VAL A 197 -11.73 -12.40 -22.26
N THR A 198 -12.09 -11.89 -21.09
CA THR A 198 -13.49 -11.83 -20.65
C THR A 198 -13.82 -10.41 -20.17
N THR A 199 -14.97 -9.89 -20.58
CA THR A 199 -15.54 -8.62 -20.09
C THR A 199 -16.69 -8.93 -19.14
N LEU A 200 -16.70 -8.33 -17.96
CA LEU A 200 -17.60 -8.69 -16.87
C LEU A 200 -18.06 -7.44 -16.11
N THR A 201 -19.24 -7.50 -15.51
CA THR A 201 -19.59 -6.66 -14.36
C THR A 201 -18.83 -7.15 -13.12
N LEU A 202 -18.74 -6.33 -12.08
CA LEU A 202 -18.07 -6.73 -10.84
C LEU A 202 -18.83 -7.87 -10.14
N GLU A 203 -20.17 -7.88 -10.20
CA GLU A 203 -21.01 -8.94 -9.62
C GLU A 203 -20.80 -10.28 -10.34
N GLU A 204 -20.63 -10.27 -11.66
CA GLU A 204 -20.31 -11.47 -12.43
C GLU A 204 -18.89 -11.95 -12.11
N ALA A 205 -17.94 -11.02 -12.02
CA ALA A 205 -16.55 -11.32 -11.75
C ALA A 205 -16.35 -11.94 -10.35
N ALA A 206 -17.05 -11.44 -9.34
CA ALA A 206 -16.95 -11.93 -7.96
C ALA A 206 -17.42 -13.38 -7.79
N ARG A 207 -18.20 -13.93 -8.74
CA ARG A 207 -18.80 -15.28 -8.68
C ARG A 207 -18.10 -16.31 -9.54
N ARG A 208 -16.98 -15.97 -10.18
CA ARG A 208 -16.28 -16.85 -11.13
C ARG A 208 -14.93 -17.28 -10.59
N ASP A 209 -14.49 -18.44 -11.05
CA ASP A 209 -13.11 -18.90 -10.92
C ASP A 209 -12.32 -18.51 -12.16
N TYR A 210 -11.00 -18.32 -11.96
CA TYR A 210 -10.09 -17.89 -13.00
C TYR A 210 -8.82 -18.74 -13.01
N SER A 211 -8.36 -19.06 -14.23
CA SER A 211 -7.10 -19.76 -14.43
C SER A 211 -5.91 -18.82 -14.24
N HIS A 212 -4.79 -19.37 -13.79
CA HIS A 212 -3.53 -18.64 -13.69
C HIS A 212 -2.55 -19.02 -14.81
N PRO A 213 -1.72 -18.06 -15.29
CA PRO A 213 -1.64 -16.65 -14.87
C PRO A 213 -2.77 -15.79 -15.43
N ASN A 214 -3.16 -14.77 -14.69
CA ASN A 214 -4.15 -13.79 -15.16
C ASN A 214 -3.77 -12.36 -14.75
N CYS A 215 -4.44 -11.38 -15.34
CA CYS A 215 -4.40 -9.98 -14.96
C CYS A 215 -5.75 -9.30 -15.22
N VAL A 216 -5.93 -8.12 -14.64
CA VAL A 216 -7.20 -7.39 -14.71
C VAL A 216 -6.97 -5.96 -15.19
N ILE A 217 -7.87 -5.46 -16.05
CA ILE A 217 -8.07 -4.04 -16.29
C ILE A 217 -9.47 -3.68 -15.80
N LEU A 218 -9.54 -2.66 -14.95
CA LEU A 218 -10.78 -2.03 -14.51
C LEU A 218 -10.91 -0.70 -15.24
N ASP A 219 -12.04 -0.47 -15.90
CA ASP A 219 -12.30 0.76 -16.63
C ASP A 219 -13.62 1.38 -16.15
N ALA A 220 -13.57 2.64 -15.70
CA ALA A 220 -14.75 3.31 -15.19
C ALA A 220 -15.77 3.54 -16.33
N VAL A 221 -17.03 3.21 -16.06
CA VAL A 221 -18.12 3.30 -17.05
C VAL A 221 -18.35 4.74 -17.50
N SER A 222 -18.18 5.69 -16.60
CA SER A 222 -18.23 7.12 -16.92
C SER A 222 -16.82 7.65 -17.14
N HIS A 223 -16.44 7.93 -18.39
CA HIS A 223 -15.14 8.54 -18.75
C HIS A 223 -14.97 10.00 -18.31
N HIS A 224 -15.95 10.57 -17.63
CA HIS A 224 -15.72 11.80 -16.91
C HIS A 224 -15.13 11.44 -15.56
N PRO A 225 -13.87 11.83 -15.25
CA PRO A 225 -13.44 11.86 -13.87
C PRO A 225 -14.48 12.75 -13.17
N LEU A 226 -15.38 12.11 -12.43
CA LEU A 226 -16.25 12.88 -11.54
C LEU A 226 -15.29 13.75 -10.72
N PRO A 227 -15.47 15.07 -10.71
CA PRO A 227 -14.65 15.91 -9.87
C PRO A 227 -14.69 15.27 -8.51
N PHE A 228 -13.53 15.09 -7.91
CA PHE A 228 -13.26 14.44 -6.63
C PHE A 228 -14.45 14.61 -5.67
N THR A 229 -15.33 13.62 -5.57
CA THR A 229 -16.63 13.78 -4.91
C THR A 229 -16.65 13.22 -3.49
N HIS A 230 -15.47 13.15 -2.84
CA HIS A 230 -15.48 13.00 -1.41
C HIS A 230 -15.77 14.37 -0.82
N PRO A 231 -16.92 14.55 -0.13
CA PRO A 231 -17.21 15.83 0.49
C PRO A 231 -16.07 16.15 1.46
N PHE A 232 -15.50 17.34 1.35
CA PHE A 232 -14.62 17.86 2.38
C PHE A 232 -15.50 18.25 3.57
N GLY A 233 -15.46 17.44 4.61
CA GLY A 233 -16.36 17.56 5.77
C GLY A 233 -17.64 16.73 5.60
N ILE A 234 -17.57 15.45 5.94
CA ILE A 234 -18.74 14.57 5.93
C ILE A 234 -19.71 15.01 7.04
N PRO A 235 -21.01 15.27 6.75
CA PRO A 235 -21.99 15.61 7.77
C PRO A 235 -22.08 14.53 8.87
N ASP A 236 -22.18 14.93 10.13
CA ASP A 236 -22.27 14.01 11.27
C ASP A 236 -23.45 13.03 11.14
N SER A 237 -24.56 13.51 10.59
CA SER A 237 -25.79 12.73 10.36
C SER A 237 -25.63 11.62 9.29
N ALA A 238 -24.56 11.65 8.50
CA ALA A 238 -24.31 10.63 7.49
C ALA A 238 -23.62 9.38 8.08
N PHE A 239 -23.07 9.47 9.31
CA PHE A 239 -22.44 8.35 10.00
C PHE A 239 -23.44 7.48 10.76
N ALA A 240 -23.22 6.18 10.75
CA ALA A 240 -23.80 5.30 11.75
C ALA A 240 -23.19 5.61 13.12
N LEU A 241 -24.03 5.73 14.15
CA LEU A 241 -23.65 6.16 15.49
C LEU A 241 -23.77 5.01 16.49
N LEU A 242 -22.96 5.03 17.55
CA LEU A 242 -23.10 4.11 18.67
C LEU A 242 -24.40 4.42 19.44
N ASP A 243 -25.35 3.50 19.39
CA ASP A 243 -26.69 3.62 20.02
C ASP A 243 -27.40 4.97 19.71
N GLY A 244 -27.18 5.53 18.51
CA GLY A 244 -27.74 6.83 18.14
C GLY A 244 -27.16 8.04 18.89
N ARG A 245 -26.05 7.87 19.62
CA ARG A 245 -25.45 8.91 20.47
C ARG A 245 -24.70 9.97 19.68
N GLU A 246 -25.39 11.01 19.25
CA GLU A 246 -24.80 12.14 18.50
C GLU A 246 -23.66 12.86 19.21
N LYS A 247 -23.55 12.76 20.55
CA LYS A 247 -22.48 13.40 21.33
C LYS A 247 -21.16 12.64 21.30
N MET A 248 -21.16 11.43 20.77
CA MET A 248 -19.96 10.56 20.74
C MET A 248 -19.19 10.62 19.41
N ILE A 249 -19.64 11.40 18.46
CA ILE A 249 -18.89 11.67 17.22
C ILE A 249 -18.15 12.99 17.32
N THR A 250 -16.91 13.04 16.86
CA THR A 250 -16.19 14.31 16.68
C THR A 250 -16.91 15.14 15.62
N LYS A 251 -17.47 16.27 16.02
CA LYS A 251 -18.27 17.15 15.15
C LYS A 251 -17.49 17.60 13.92
N MET A 252 -18.15 17.66 12.77
CA MET A 252 -17.51 17.88 11.47
C MET A 252 -16.52 19.06 11.47
N PRO A 253 -16.83 20.27 11.93
CA PRO A 253 -15.84 21.36 11.92
C PRO A 253 -14.64 21.09 12.83
N ILE A 254 -14.87 20.44 13.99
CA ILE A 254 -13.79 20.06 14.91
C ILE A 254 -12.93 18.95 14.27
N ARG A 255 -13.56 17.97 13.61
CA ARG A 255 -12.87 16.89 12.91
C ARG A 255 -11.93 17.44 11.85
N LEU A 256 -12.37 18.36 11.00
CA LEU A 256 -11.54 18.97 9.97
C LEU A 256 -10.33 19.75 10.53
N LEU A 257 -10.55 20.50 11.60
CA LEU A 257 -9.46 21.22 12.28
C LEU A 257 -8.52 20.26 13.04
N THR A 258 -9.03 19.14 13.53
CA THR A 258 -8.18 18.06 14.08
C THR A 258 -7.28 17.47 13.00
N LEU A 259 -7.81 17.17 11.79
CA LEU A 259 -7.01 16.67 10.67
C LEU A 259 -5.93 17.68 10.24
N GLN A 260 -6.27 18.97 10.27
CA GLN A 260 -5.30 20.04 10.00
C GLN A 260 -4.20 20.08 11.07
N ALA A 261 -4.55 19.96 12.37
CA ALA A 261 -3.58 19.95 13.46
C ALA A 261 -2.65 18.71 13.42
N LEU A 262 -3.13 17.59 12.86
CA LEU A 262 -2.36 16.37 12.61
C LEU A 262 -1.38 16.48 11.41
N GLU A 263 -1.47 17.54 10.62
CA GLU A 263 -0.56 17.82 9.47
C GLU A 263 -0.48 16.67 8.46
N LEU A 264 -1.59 15.98 8.22
CA LEU A 264 -1.68 14.71 7.49
C LEU A 264 -1.09 14.71 6.07
N PRO A 265 -1.03 15.82 5.29
CA PRO A 265 -0.42 15.79 3.96
C PRO A 265 1.04 15.31 3.94
N ARG A 266 1.77 15.46 5.04
CA ARG A 266 3.17 15.07 5.16
C ARG A 266 3.41 13.85 6.06
N ARG A 267 2.33 13.23 6.57
CA ARG A 267 2.37 12.04 7.44
C ARG A 267 2.16 10.77 6.64
N HIS A 268 2.56 9.65 7.21
CA HIS A 268 2.46 8.33 6.58
C HIS A 268 1.58 7.38 7.38
N VAL A 269 1.61 7.47 8.71
CA VAL A 269 0.89 6.55 9.61
C VAL A 269 0.11 7.35 10.65
N LEU A 270 -1.22 7.25 10.55
CA LEU A 270 -2.15 7.81 11.55
C LEU A 270 -2.63 6.72 12.51
N TRP A 271 -2.49 6.97 13.80
CA TRP A 271 -3.20 6.21 14.83
C TRP A 271 -4.38 7.03 15.39
N ASP A 272 -5.58 6.44 15.37
CA ASP A 272 -6.82 7.01 15.93
C ASP A 272 -7.22 6.20 17.17
N ILE A 273 -6.95 6.73 18.35
CA ILE A 273 -7.18 6.04 19.64
C ILE A 273 -8.50 6.51 20.25
N GLY A 274 -9.44 5.58 20.43
CA GLY A 274 -10.81 5.87 20.85
C GLY A 274 -11.68 6.36 19.69
N PHE A 275 -11.66 5.63 18.57
CA PHE A 275 -12.27 6.03 17.30
C PHE A 275 -13.81 6.10 17.34
N CYS A 276 -14.48 5.35 18.21
CA CYS A 276 -15.94 5.25 18.36
C CYS A 276 -16.67 4.95 17.03
N THR A 277 -17.02 5.99 16.24
CA THR A 277 -17.68 5.85 14.94
C THR A 277 -16.70 5.69 13.76
N GLY A 278 -15.42 5.87 13.98
CA GLY A 278 -14.38 5.91 12.94
C GLY A 278 -14.38 7.20 12.10
N SER A 279 -15.12 8.23 12.52
CA SER A 279 -15.31 9.43 11.68
C SER A 279 -13.99 10.17 11.36
N VAL A 280 -13.05 10.23 12.31
CA VAL A 280 -11.72 10.84 12.08
C VAL A 280 -10.89 9.98 11.14
N SER A 281 -10.82 8.67 11.38
CA SER A 281 -10.11 7.69 10.53
C SER A 281 -10.62 7.72 9.09
N ILE A 282 -11.95 7.70 8.90
CA ILE A 282 -12.59 7.69 7.57
C ILE A 282 -12.32 9.00 6.83
N GLU A 283 -12.53 10.16 7.48
CA GLU A 283 -12.28 11.45 6.85
C GLU A 283 -10.79 11.62 6.52
N ALA A 284 -9.90 11.21 7.43
CA ALA A 284 -8.45 11.23 7.18
C ALA A 284 -8.08 10.37 5.96
N ARG A 285 -8.59 9.15 5.88
CA ARG A 285 -8.29 8.22 4.78
C ARG A 285 -8.82 8.69 3.44
N LEU A 286 -10.01 9.30 3.40
CA LEU A 286 -10.59 9.86 2.18
C LEU A 286 -9.82 11.07 1.66
N GLN A 287 -9.42 11.97 2.55
CA GLN A 287 -8.70 13.20 2.18
C GLN A 287 -7.22 12.94 1.88
N PHE A 288 -6.63 11.92 2.52
CA PHE A 288 -5.21 11.57 2.42
C PHE A 288 -5.05 10.06 2.16
N PRO A 289 -5.36 9.59 0.94
CA PRO A 289 -5.37 8.15 0.62
C PRO A 289 -4.01 7.44 0.71
N HIS A 290 -2.92 8.19 0.88
CA HIS A 290 -1.58 7.65 1.10
C HIS A 290 -1.34 7.17 2.53
N LEU A 291 -2.17 7.59 3.50
CA LEU A 291 -2.01 7.24 4.90
C LEU A 291 -2.26 5.75 5.17
N HIS A 292 -1.45 5.16 6.01
CA HIS A 292 -1.80 3.94 6.74
C HIS A 292 -2.53 4.34 8.02
N VAL A 293 -3.76 3.86 8.22
CA VAL A 293 -4.58 4.24 9.36
C VAL A 293 -4.81 3.03 10.27
N CYS A 294 -4.35 3.12 11.52
CA CYS A 294 -4.65 2.15 12.58
C CYS A 294 -5.61 2.79 13.58
N SER A 295 -6.74 2.14 13.83
CA SER A 295 -7.82 2.65 14.67
C SER A 295 -8.04 1.72 15.87
N PHE A 296 -8.02 2.28 17.08
CA PHE A 296 -8.11 1.53 18.33
C PHE A 296 -9.36 1.93 19.11
N GLU A 297 -10.12 0.95 19.61
CA GLU A 297 -11.31 1.20 20.42
C GLU A 297 -11.52 0.07 21.42
N ILE A 298 -11.88 0.41 22.64
CA ILE A 298 -12.10 -0.57 23.71
C ILE A 298 -13.47 -1.26 23.59
N ARG A 299 -14.45 -0.61 22.96
CA ARG A 299 -15.83 -1.10 22.87
C ARG A 299 -16.01 -1.99 21.64
N PRO A 300 -16.35 -3.27 21.81
CA PRO A 300 -16.47 -4.20 20.68
C PRO A 300 -17.57 -3.81 19.70
N GLU A 301 -18.62 -3.12 20.13
CA GLU A 301 -19.72 -2.68 19.27
C GLU A 301 -19.28 -1.69 18.18
N CYS A 302 -18.19 -0.96 18.44
CA CYS A 302 -17.66 0.01 17.49
C CYS A 302 -16.99 -0.62 16.27
N GLU A 303 -16.61 -1.91 16.31
CA GLU A 303 -16.08 -2.62 15.16
C GLU A 303 -17.07 -2.68 13.99
N ALA A 304 -18.31 -3.06 14.28
CA ALA A 304 -19.37 -3.09 13.27
C ALA A 304 -19.69 -1.70 12.72
N ILE A 305 -19.64 -0.68 13.60
CA ILE A 305 -19.95 0.70 13.24
C ILE A 305 -18.90 1.28 12.28
N ILE A 306 -17.61 1.15 12.61
CA ILE A 306 -16.54 1.63 11.72
C ILE A 306 -16.56 0.88 10.39
N ALA A 307 -16.81 -0.44 10.39
CA ALA A 307 -16.92 -1.25 9.19
C ALA A 307 -18.11 -0.82 8.30
N GLU A 308 -19.27 -0.51 8.89
CA GLU A 308 -20.42 0.03 8.16
C GLU A 308 -20.10 1.41 7.58
N ASN A 309 -19.54 2.30 8.38
CA ASN A 309 -19.17 3.64 7.92
C ASN A 309 -18.09 3.61 6.84
N ALA A 310 -17.05 2.75 6.97
CA ALA A 310 -16.02 2.59 5.97
C ALA A 310 -16.58 2.10 4.61
N ARG A 311 -17.53 1.15 4.64
CA ARG A 311 -18.25 0.71 3.42
C ARG A 311 -19.10 1.82 2.84
N ARG A 312 -19.87 2.51 3.66
CA ARG A 312 -20.76 3.61 3.25
C ARG A 312 -20.02 4.73 2.53
N PHE A 313 -18.81 5.04 2.98
CA PHE A 313 -17.99 6.12 2.40
C PHE A 313 -16.91 5.65 1.42
N GLY A 314 -16.87 4.36 1.10
CA GLY A 314 -15.86 3.81 0.20
C GLY A 314 -14.42 3.98 0.71
N THR A 315 -14.17 3.60 1.96
CA THR A 315 -12.89 3.83 2.66
C THR A 315 -12.23 2.52 3.05
N PRO A 316 -11.71 1.74 2.10
CA PRO A 316 -10.98 0.51 2.42
C PRO A 316 -9.63 0.79 3.09
N GLY A 317 -9.10 -0.21 3.80
CA GLY A 317 -7.73 -0.20 4.32
C GLY A 317 -7.55 0.59 5.60
N ILE A 318 -8.54 0.58 6.50
CA ILE A 318 -8.39 1.01 7.89
C ILE A 318 -8.14 -0.25 8.73
N ASP A 319 -7.02 -0.30 9.46
CA ASP A 319 -6.70 -1.39 10.37
C ASP A 319 -7.38 -1.13 11.73
N VAL A 320 -8.33 -2.01 12.09
CA VAL A 320 -9.14 -1.85 13.28
C VAL A 320 -8.69 -2.81 14.38
N HIS A 321 -8.43 -2.27 15.56
CA HIS A 321 -7.99 -3.01 16.76
C HIS A 321 -8.98 -2.78 17.90
N ILE A 322 -9.72 -3.83 18.26
CA ILE A 322 -10.69 -3.79 19.37
C ILE A 322 -10.03 -4.33 20.64
N GLY A 323 -10.13 -3.58 21.71
CA GLY A 323 -9.61 -3.89 23.04
C GLY A 323 -8.99 -2.70 23.74
N ASP A 324 -8.50 -2.93 24.98
CA ASP A 324 -7.81 -1.88 25.72
C ASP A 324 -6.47 -1.56 25.05
N PHE A 325 -6.32 -0.35 24.53
CA PHE A 325 -5.08 0.10 23.89
C PHE A 325 -3.84 -0.15 24.75
N LEU A 326 -3.94 -0.01 26.08
CA LEU A 326 -2.80 -0.19 26.97
C LEU A 326 -2.29 -1.62 27.01
N THR A 327 -3.16 -2.61 26.77
CA THR A 327 -2.79 -4.05 26.75
C THR A 327 -2.59 -4.60 25.33
N THR A 328 -3.02 -3.87 24.30
CA THR A 328 -2.86 -4.26 22.89
C THR A 328 -1.37 -4.35 22.54
N ASP A 329 -0.94 -5.44 21.90
CA ASP A 329 0.41 -5.54 21.32
C ASP A 329 0.52 -4.63 20.08
N ILE A 330 1.43 -3.67 20.14
CA ILE A 330 1.69 -2.70 19.08
C ILE A 330 3.03 -2.92 18.38
N SER A 331 3.79 -3.97 18.75
CA SER A 331 5.17 -4.17 18.28
C SER A 331 5.26 -4.47 16.76
N GLY A 332 4.20 -5.08 16.21
CA GLY A 332 4.11 -5.40 14.77
C GLY A 332 3.44 -4.31 13.91
N LEU A 333 2.98 -3.23 14.51
CA LEU A 333 2.27 -2.18 13.79
C LEU A 333 3.25 -1.14 13.21
N PRO A 334 2.88 -0.49 12.10
CA PRO A 334 3.66 0.64 11.58
C PRO A 334 3.78 1.75 12.62
N ARG A 335 4.98 2.27 12.82
CA ARG A 335 5.26 3.37 13.77
C ARG A 335 4.48 4.61 13.35
N PRO A 336 3.67 5.22 14.25
CA PRO A 336 2.89 6.41 13.91
C PRO A 336 3.78 7.66 13.83
N ASP A 337 3.48 8.52 12.87
CA ASP A 337 3.98 9.90 12.79
C ASP A 337 2.88 10.94 13.05
N ALA A 338 1.62 10.49 13.15
CA ALA A 338 0.48 11.26 13.63
C ALA A 338 -0.40 10.41 14.54
N VAL A 339 -0.78 10.94 15.70
CA VAL A 339 -1.66 10.26 16.65
C VAL A 339 -2.79 11.19 17.08
N PHE A 340 -4.01 10.74 16.92
CA PHE A 340 -5.19 11.37 17.48
C PHE A 340 -5.71 10.57 18.68
N ILE A 341 -6.00 11.24 19.80
CA ILE A 341 -6.61 10.62 20.97
C ILE A 341 -8.03 11.20 21.12
N GLY A 342 -9.04 10.41 20.68
CA GLY A 342 -10.44 10.77 20.75
C GLY A 342 -11.11 10.35 22.07
N GLY A 343 -10.60 9.30 22.71
CA GLY A 343 -11.09 8.79 23.99
C GLY A 343 -9.96 8.23 24.84
N HIS A 344 -9.97 8.52 26.15
CA HIS A 344 -8.86 8.12 27.03
C HIS A 344 -9.29 7.40 28.34
N GLY A 345 -10.59 7.37 28.67
CA GLY A 345 -11.09 6.68 29.85
C GLY A 345 -10.40 7.10 31.18
N GLY A 346 -9.94 8.34 31.29
CA GLY A 346 -9.17 8.84 32.45
C GLY A 346 -7.67 8.52 32.45
N ARG A 347 -7.17 7.70 31.50
CA ARG A 347 -5.78 7.19 31.45
C ARG A 347 -4.94 7.87 30.37
N LEU A 348 -5.14 9.18 30.13
CA LEU A 348 -4.48 9.90 29.05
C LEU A 348 -2.95 9.81 29.12
N ARG A 349 -2.35 9.97 30.31
CA ARG A 349 -0.91 9.91 30.52
C ARG A 349 -0.31 8.55 30.14
N GLU A 350 -0.97 7.45 30.53
CA GLU A 350 -0.51 6.10 30.23
C GLU A 350 -0.62 5.81 28.73
N ILE A 351 -1.70 6.24 28.07
CA ILE A 351 -1.86 6.13 26.63
C ILE A 351 -0.74 6.89 25.91
N MET A 352 -0.50 8.16 26.28
CA MET A 352 0.57 8.97 25.69
C MET A 352 1.94 8.35 25.93
N ALA A 353 2.22 7.84 27.14
CA ALA A 353 3.47 7.17 27.45
C ALA A 353 3.70 5.94 26.57
N LYS A 354 2.67 5.13 26.33
CA LYS A 354 2.75 3.98 25.43
C LYS A 354 2.97 4.40 23.97
N VAL A 355 2.26 5.42 23.48
CA VAL A 355 2.44 6.00 22.14
C VAL A 355 3.90 6.43 21.95
N LEU A 356 4.50 7.10 22.93
CA LEU A 356 5.87 7.60 22.84
C LEU A 356 6.93 6.52 22.69
N THR A 357 6.63 5.26 23.05
CA THR A 357 7.58 4.14 22.83
C THR A 357 7.78 3.81 21.35
N VAL A 358 6.86 4.24 20.48
CA VAL A 358 6.84 3.91 19.05
C VAL A 358 6.65 5.14 18.14
N LEU A 359 6.31 6.31 18.69
CA LEU A 359 6.16 7.53 17.90
C LEU A 359 7.47 7.87 17.15
N THR A 360 7.37 8.33 15.91
CA THR A 360 8.54 8.82 15.17
C THR A 360 9.09 10.11 15.81
N ASP A 361 10.35 10.44 15.52
CA ASP A 361 11.02 11.58 16.15
C ASP A 361 10.37 12.94 15.84
N ASP A 362 9.78 13.08 14.65
CA ASP A 362 8.99 14.24 14.21
C ASP A 362 7.48 14.07 14.43
N GLY A 363 7.07 12.99 15.11
CA GLY A 363 5.69 12.62 15.34
C GLY A 363 4.92 13.63 16.20
N ILE A 364 3.61 13.68 15.98
CA ILE A 364 2.70 14.58 16.70
C ILE A 364 1.56 13.83 17.37
N ILE A 365 1.13 14.33 18.51
CA ILE A 365 -0.06 13.85 19.21
C ILE A 365 -1.07 14.99 19.27
N VAL A 366 -2.31 14.73 18.88
CA VAL A 366 -3.43 15.67 18.95
C VAL A 366 -4.53 15.09 19.81
N PHE A 367 -5.10 15.94 20.66
CA PHE A 367 -6.18 15.60 21.58
C PHE A 367 -7.23 16.71 21.59
N ASN A 368 -8.50 16.34 21.57
CA ASN A 368 -9.62 17.28 21.66
C ASN A 368 -10.15 17.34 23.09
N SER A 369 -9.95 18.46 23.76
CA SER A 369 -10.44 18.70 25.12
C SER A 369 -11.72 19.52 25.09
N VAL A 370 -12.82 18.98 25.62
CA VAL A 370 -14.04 19.76 25.85
C VAL A 370 -13.77 20.72 27.00
N THR A 371 -14.00 22.01 26.80
CA THR A 371 -13.72 23.06 27.79
C THR A 371 -14.99 23.68 28.31
N SER A 372 -14.90 24.37 29.46
CA SER A 372 -15.96 25.24 30.01
C SER A 372 -15.50 26.69 29.88
N PRO A 373 -16.44 27.65 29.69
CA PRO A 373 -16.10 29.08 29.63
C PRO A 373 -15.43 29.62 30.89
N LYS A 374 -15.61 28.96 32.02
CA LYS A 374 -15.26 29.51 33.34
C LYS A 374 -14.12 28.81 34.08
N VAL A 375 -13.80 27.55 33.75
CA VAL A 375 -12.78 26.75 34.50
C VAL A 375 -12.08 25.78 33.55
N PRO A 376 -10.75 25.55 33.67
CA PRO A 376 -10.09 24.46 33.00
C PRO A 376 -10.80 23.13 33.31
N THR A 377 -11.11 22.36 32.29
CA THR A 377 -11.77 21.06 32.48
C THR A 377 -10.75 20.02 32.92
N VAL A 378 -11.25 18.93 33.51
CA VAL A 378 -10.41 17.77 33.88
C VAL A 378 -9.58 17.28 32.70
N SER A 379 -10.15 17.25 31.49
CA SER A 379 -9.43 16.80 30.26
C SER A 379 -8.24 17.69 29.92
N ARG A 380 -8.33 19.02 30.07
CA ARG A 380 -7.24 19.96 29.84
C ARG A 380 -6.14 19.79 30.90
N GLN A 381 -6.51 19.63 32.15
CA GLN A 381 -5.55 19.40 33.25
C GLN A 381 -4.79 18.09 33.03
N LEU A 382 -5.49 17.00 32.68
CA LEU A 382 -4.86 15.71 32.35
C LEU A 382 -3.86 15.83 31.21
N TRP A 383 -4.15 16.62 30.19
CA TRP A 383 -3.25 16.87 29.08
C TRP A 383 -2.00 17.63 29.53
N ASP A 384 -2.16 18.74 30.28
CA ASP A 384 -1.07 19.56 30.76
C ASP A 384 -0.13 18.77 31.69
N GLU A 385 -0.72 17.97 32.61
CA GLU A 385 0.02 17.07 33.49
C GLU A 385 0.78 15.98 32.72
N ALA A 386 0.13 15.35 31.71
CA ALA A 386 0.76 14.35 30.89
C ALA A 386 1.92 14.91 30.07
N CYS A 387 1.75 16.07 29.45
CA CYS A 387 2.79 16.73 28.68
C CYS A 387 3.98 17.12 29.57
N ALA A 388 3.73 17.63 30.78
CA ALA A 388 4.78 17.97 31.73
C ALA A 388 5.56 16.70 32.18
N ALA A 389 4.84 15.63 32.56
CA ALA A 389 5.43 14.38 33.01
C ALA A 389 6.23 13.64 31.93
N LEU A 390 5.80 13.74 30.66
CA LEU A 390 6.40 13.09 29.50
C LEU A 390 7.36 13.99 28.71
N ASN A 391 7.63 15.21 29.26
CA ASN A 391 8.54 16.17 28.64
C ASN A 391 8.19 16.55 27.19
N LEU A 392 6.90 16.72 26.89
CA LEU A 392 6.44 17.13 25.57
C LEU A 392 6.41 18.65 25.43
N ARG A 393 6.65 19.13 24.21
CA ARG A 393 6.44 20.52 23.82
C ARG A 393 4.97 20.68 23.39
N GLN A 394 4.27 21.62 24.01
CA GLN A 394 2.90 21.96 23.61
C GLN A 394 2.88 23.12 22.62
N ALA A 395 2.07 23.02 21.59
CA ALA A 395 1.71 24.15 20.73
C ALA A 395 0.62 25.00 21.40
N PRO A 396 0.46 26.26 21.01
CA PRO A 396 -0.70 27.06 21.44
C PRO A 396 -2.01 26.35 21.10
N PRO A 397 -2.96 26.26 22.04
CA PRO A 397 -4.22 25.58 21.80
C PRO A 397 -5.10 26.36 20.80
N LEU A 398 -5.76 25.64 19.90
CA LEU A 398 -6.80 26.19 19.04
C LEU A 398 -8.15 26.03 19.75
N ARG A 399 -8.75 27.10 20.20
CA ARG A 399 -10.05 27.10 20.89
C ARG A 399 -11.17 27.45 19.94
N ILE A 400 -12.21 26.61 19.93
CA ILE A 400 -13.36 26.73 19.02
C ILE A 400 -14.64 26.55 19.81
N GLN A 401 -15.64 27.36 19.50
CA GLN A 401 -16.98 27.20 19.98
C GLN A 401 -17.97 27.09 18.82
N LEU A 402 -18.73 26.02 18.79
CA LEU A 402 -19.76 25.76 17.79
C LEU A 402 -21.12 25.98 18.41
N ASN A 403 -21.81 27.05 18.00
CA ASN A 403 -23.16 27.38 18.47
C ASN A 403 -23.28 27.28 20.01
N ASP A 404 -24.29 26.51 20.50
CA ASP A 404 -24.56 26.30 21.91
C ASP A 404 -23.77 25.14 22.55
N TYR A 405 -22.86 24.51 21.80
CA TYR A 405 -21.98 23.47 22.34
C TYR A 405 -20.90 24.07 23.24
N ASN A 406 -20.42 23.27 24.19
CA ASN A 406 -19.23 23.67 24.95
C ASN A 406 -18.04 23.93 24.05
N PRO A 407 -17.21 24.93 24.36
CA PRO A 407 -15.98 25.16 23.64
C PRO A 407 -15.07 23.91 23.65
N ILE A 408 -14.36 23.70 22.55
CA ILE A 408 -13.39 22.63 22.42
C ILE A 408 -12.02 23.26 22.19
N GLU A 409 -10.99 22.75 22.85
CA GLU A 409 -9.61 23.08 22.56
C GLU A 409 -8.96 21.90 21.84
N ILE A 410 -8.38 22.17 20.68
CA ILE A 410 -7.52 21.23 19.97
C ILE A 410 -6.10 21.45 20.49
N LEU A 411 -5.58 20.43 21.14
CA LEU A 411 -4.30 20.44 21.84
C LEU A 411 -3.31 19.59 21.03
N LYS A 412 -2.09 20.10 20.85
CA LYS A 412 -1.04 19.46 20.09
C LYS A 412 0.25 19.40 20.91
N GLY A 413 0.86 18.21 20.95
CA GLY A 413 2.15 17.96 21.58
C GLY A 413 3.12 17.27 20.61
N THR A 414 4.39 17.61 20.75
CA THR A 414 5.51 17.04 20.01
C THR A 414 6.65 16.70 20.97
N LEU A 415 7.53 15.80 20.55
CA LEU A 415 8.78 15.59 21.26
C LEU A 415 9.57 16.90 21.34
N LYS A 416 10.24 17.17 22.46
CA LYS A 416 11.21 18.24 22.52
C LYS A 416 12.42 17.81 21.70
N GLU A 417 12.91 18.70 20.84
CA GLU A 417 14.18 18.48 20.15
C GLU A 417 15.26 18.26 21.22
N ASN A 418 15.98 17.15 21.14
CA ASN A 418 17.24 17.00 21.85
C ASN A 418 18.17 18.07 21.27
N THR A 419 18.39 19.15 22.02
CA THR A 419 19.44 20.14 21.74
C THR A 419 20.79 19.42 21.85
N VAL A 420 21.17 18.71 20.79
CA VAL A 420 22.59 18.38 20.59
C VAL A 420 23.27 19.73 20.33
N ASN A 421 24.01 20.21 21.32
CA ASN A 421 24.91 21.35 21.21
C ASN A 421 25.89 21.08 20.06
N THR A 422 25.53 21.39 18.84
CA THR A 422 26.46 21.52 17.73
C THR A 422 27.10 22.91 17.81
N ASN A 423 27.96 23.09 18.78
CA ASN A 423 28.98 24.10 18.69
C ASN A 423 29.98 23.69 17.61
N PHE A 424 29.63 23.83 16.34
CA PHE A 424 30.61 23.89 15.28
C PHE A 424 31.13 25.33 15.21
N CYS A 425 32.26 25.57 15.88
CA CYS A 425 33.13 26.70 15.59
C CYS A 425 33.55 26.62 14.12
N ILE A 426 33.04 27.53 13.31
CA ILE A 426 33.68 27.90 12.03
C ILE A 426 34.88 28.74 12.38
N LYS A 427 36.07 28.21 12.12
CA LYS A 427 37.29 29.01 11.93
C LYS A 427 37.55 29.14 10.43
#